data_0af62178c13f89e420e805423b781fb5
#
_entry.id   0af62178c13f89e420e805423b781fb5
#
_cell.length_a   1.000
_cell.length_b   1.000
_cell.length_c   1.000
_cell.angle_alpha   90.00
_cell.angle_beta   90.00
_cell.angle_gamma   90.00
#
_symmetry.space_group_name_H-M   'P 1'
#
loop_
_entity.id
_entity.type
_entity.pdbx_description
1 polymer ?
#
loop_
_entity_poly.entity_id
_entity_poly.type
_entity_poly.pdbx_seq_one_letter_code
_entity_poly.pdbx_strand_id
1 'polypeptide(L)'
;VVEDVSASGRYYRQQLMLMPNIALTDADGNELAITKACDSSSYLVLPQCQAIRTPEMKQSGIVYTNVLTTSDKAYIKSNVTENTTIDRQAEDETGTFNIAVSANKTDYDDDTKSSRVFVVGNAYFLASDGYFSAYDNSKLLISPMEWLVNRDTSVYVPSKSMGSYTMSIPDNTTYQILTVTVIVAIPVIILLIGFIVWRRRRHL
;
A
#
# COMPACT_ATOMS: atom_id res chain seq x y z
N VAL A 1 16.65 5.07 -3.05
CA VAL A 1 15.27 5.04 -2.54
C VAL A 1 14.36 5.75 -3.52
N VAL A 2 13.17 5.21 -3.73
CA VAL A 2 12.13 5.81 -4.58
C VAL A 2 11.18 6.61 -3.71
N GLU A 3 10.83 7.80 -4.18
CA GLU A 3 9.85 8.69 -3.57
C GLU A 3 8.79 9.09 -4.59
N ASP A 4 7.55 9.28 -4.17
CA ASP A 4 6.45 9.69 -5.03
C ASP A 4 5.72 10.91 -4.45
N VAL A 5 5.53 11.93 -5.25
CA VAL A 5 4.85 13.17 -4.85
C VAL A 5 3.41 13.26 -5.32
N SER A 6 2.96 12.30 -6.15
CA SER A 6 1.57 12.28 -6.61
C SER A 6 0.61 11.95 -5.46
N ALA A 7 -0.61 12.44 -5.54
CA ALA A 7 -1.63 12.15 -4.53
C ALA A 7 -2.07 10.67 -4.55
N SER A 8 -1.97 10.00 -5.71
CA SER A 8 -2.32 8.60 -5.90
C SER A 8 -1.15 7.64 -5.66
N GLY A 9 0.09 8.12 -5.78
CA GLY A 9 1.29 7.29 -5.64
C GLY A 9 1.88 7.25 -4.24
N ARG A 10 1.34 8.02 -3.30
CA ARG A 10 1.85 8.11 -1.92
C ARG A 10 0.74 8.02 -0.88
N TYR A 11 1.07 7.43 0.25
CA TYR A 11 0.17 7.31 1.38
C TYR A 11 0.29 8.54 2.32
N TYR A 12 -0.82 9.21 2.61
CA TYR A 12 -0.91 10.32 3.58
C TYR A 12 0.16 11.41 3.44
N ARG A 13 0.49 11.86 2.24
CA ARG A 13 1.56 12.85 1.98
C ARG A 13 2.98 12.40 2.36
N GLN A 14 3.18 11.15 2.67
CA GLN A 14 4.51 10.58 2.97
C GLN A 14 5.13 10.04 1.69
N GLN A 15 6.08 10.77 1.14
CA GLN A 15 6.70 10.48 -0.18
C GLN A 15 7.40 9.11 -0.21
N LEU A 16 7.92 8.66 0.94
CA LEU A 16 8.59 7.36 1.10
C LEU A 16 7.62 6.19 1.26
N MET A 17 6.32 6.44 1.45
CA MET A 17 5.30 5.41 1.56
C MET A 17 4.55 5.29 0.24
N LEU A 18 5.03 4.41 -0.62
CA LEU A 18 4.51 4.25 -1.95
C LEU A 18 3.18 3.50 -1.98
N MET A 19 2.30 3.96 -2.85
CA MET A 19 1.09 3.28 -3.27
C MET A 19 1.25 2.92 -4.75
N PRO A 20 1.90 1.81 -5.08
CA PRO A 20 2.21 1.49 -6.47
C PRO A 20 0.96 1.08 -7.25
N ASN A 21 1.00 1.35 -8.55
CA ASN A 21 0.04 0.80 -9.49
C ASN A 21 0.29 -0.70 -9.66
N ILE A 22 -0.76 -1.51 -9.60
CA ILE A 22 -0.71 -2.96 -9.76
C ILE A 22 -1.06 -3.31 -11.21
N ALA A 23 -0.21 -4.05 -11.89
CA ALA A 23 -0.54 -4.61 -13.20
C ALA A 23 -1.46 -5.81 -13.01
N LEU A 24 -2.70 -5.70 -13.45
CA LEU A 24 -3.70 -6.79 -13.36
C LEU A 24 -3.75 -7.61 -14.65
N THR A 25 -3.34 -7.01 -15.78
CA THR A 25 -3.35 -7.63 -17.09
C THR A 25 -1.99 -7.50 -17.77
N ASP A 26 -1.71 -8.41 -18.71
CA ASP A 26 -0.57 -8.30 -19.62
C ASP A 26 -0.83 -7.32 -20.76
N ALA A 27 0.12 -7.22 -21.71
CA ALA A 27 -0.01 -6.35 -22.88
C ALA A 27 -1.14 -6.77 -23.84
N ASP A 28 -1.55 -8.03 -23.80
CA ASP A 28 -2.61 -8.60 -24.61
C ASP A 28 -3.99 -8.53 -23.92
N GLY A 29 -4.04 -8.02 -22.69
CA GLY A 29 -5.26 -7.87 -21.89
C GLY A 29 -5.67 -9.11 -21.08
N ASN A 30 -4.84 -10.16 -21.04
CA ASN A 30 -5.11 -11.33 -20.22
C ASN A 30 -4.74 -11.08 -18.76
N GLU A 31 -5.50 -11.68 -17.84
CA GLU A 31 -5.22 -11.60 -16.41
C GLU A 31 -3.82 -12.16 -16.07
N LEU A 32 -3.09 -11.42 -15.27
CA LEU A 32 -1.78 -11.84 -14.79
C LEU A 32 -1.93 -12.81 -13.60
N ALA A 33 -1.50 -14.05 -13.76
CA ALA A 33 -1.53 -15.04 -12.68
C ALA A 33 -0.78 -14.59 -11.43
N ILE A 34 0.29 -13.80 -11.58
CA ILE A 34 1.10 -13.29 -10.48
C ILE A 34 0.38 -12.25 -9.60
N THR A 35 -0.68 -11.64 -10.10
CA THR A 35 -1.51 -10.65 -9.36
C THR A 35 -2.95 -11.12 -9.21
N LYS A 36 -3.24 -12.40 -9.39
CA LYS A 36 -4.58 -12.99 -9.37
C LYS A 36 -5.39 -12.68 -8.09
N ALA A 37 -4.74 -12.54 -6.94
CA ALA A 37 -5.41 -12.16 -5.69
C ALA A 37 -5.72 -10.67 -5.59
N CYS A 38 -5.17 -9.85 -6.49
CA CYS A 38 -5.40 -8.41 -6.54
C CYS A 38 -6.52 -8.06 -7.51
N ASP A 39 -7.19 -6.96 -7.27
CA ASP A 39 -8.19 -6.36 -8.14
C ASP A 39 -8.00 -4.84 -8.22
N SER A 40 -8.86 -4.15 -8.96
CA SER A 40 -8.81 -2.69 -9.13
C SER A 40 -9.04 -1.91 -7.82
N SER A 41 -9.55 -2.55 -6.77
CA SER A 41 -9.76 -1.96 -5.45
C SER A 41 -8.63 -2.31 -4.47
N SER A 42 -7.70 -3.17 -4.87
CA SER A 42 -6.59 -3.59 -4.02
C SER A 42 -5.64 -2.44 -3.72
N TYR A 43 -5.26 -2.34 -2.46
CA TYR A 43 -4.57 -1.20 -1.90
C TYR A 43 -3.27 -1.64 -1.20
N LEU A 44 -2.15 -1.37 -1.85
CA LEU A 44 -0.81 -1.70 -1.33
C LEU A 44 -0.14 -0.44 -0.75
N VAL A 45 0.53 -0.60 0.38
CA VAL A 45 1.38 0.46 0.97
C VAL A 45 2.76 -0.10 1.25
N LEU A 46 3.74 0.38 0.51
CA LEU A 46 5.12 -0.11 0.56
C LEU A 46 6.06 1.01 1.00
N PRO A 47 6.59 0.98 2.24
CA PRO A 47 7.51 2.00 2.72
C PRO A 47 8.93 1.75 2.19
N GLN A 48 9.65 2.83 1.83
CA GLN A 48 11.09 2.81 1.51
C GLN A 48 11.47 1.82 0.40
N CYS A 49 10.80 1.91 -0.75
CA CYS A 49 11.07 1.05 -1.89
C CYS A 49 12.37 1.41 -2.62
N GLN A 50 12.90 0.42 -3.32
CA GLN A 50 13.98 0.56 -4.29
C GLN A 50 13.44 0.28 -5.69
N ALA A 51 13.91 1.03 -6.68
CA ALA A 51 13.59 0.78 -8.07
C ALA A 51 14.35 -0.43 -8.62
N ILE A 52 13.67 -1.21 -9.45
CA ILE A 52 14.23 -2.35 -10.14
C ILE A 52 14.35 -1.99 -11.63
N ARG A 53 15.55 -2.12 -12.19
CA ARG A 53 15.78 -1.94 -13.62
C ARG A 53 15.85 -3.30 -14.30
N THR A 54 15.06 -3.45 -15.34
CA THR A 54 15.16 -4.61 -16.24
C THR A 54 16.24 -4.35 -17.29
N PRO A 55 16.93 -5.40 -17.80
CA PRO A 55 17.93 -5.23 -18.87
C PRO A 55 17.28 -4.62 -20.12
N GLU A 56 17.97 -3.67 -20.73
CA GLU A 56 17.53 -3.09 -22.01
C GLU A 56 17.54 -4.12 -23.14
N MET A 57 18.57 -4.98 -23.18
CA MET A 57 18.64 -6.12 -24.10
C MET A 57 17.90 -7.30 -23.50
N LYS A 58 16.73 -7.58 -24.05
CA LYS A 58 15.94 -8.76 -23.65
C LYS A 58 16.63 -10.01 -24.14
N GLN A 59 16.94 -10.92 -23.23
CA GLN A 59 17.42 -12.26 -23.59
C GLN A 59 16.28 -13.06 -24.20
N SER A 60 16.60 -13.82 -25.27
CA SER A 60 15.64 -14.71 -25.93
C SER A 60 15.04 -15.71 -24.93
N GLY A 61 13.74 -15.91 -24.98
CA GLY A 61 13.02 -16.84 -24.10
C GLY A 61 12.74 -16.32 -22.69
N ILE A 62 13.12 -15.07 -22.35
CA ILE A 62 12.78 -14.46 -21.06
C ILE A 62 11.74 -13.36 -21.26
N VAL A 63 10.62 -13.51 -20.58
CA VAL A 63 9.55 -12.51 -20.51
C VAL A 63 9.64 -11.78 -19.17
N TYR A 64 9.83 -10.47 -19.21
CA TYR A 64 9.79 -9.60 -18.06
C TYR A 64 8.42 -8.92 -17.95
N THR A 65 7.83 -8.94 -16.77
CA THR A 65 6.57 -8.26 -16.47
C THR A 65 6.76 -7.30 -15.30
N ASN A 66 6.42 -6.03 -15.53
CA ASN A 66 6.41 -5.01 -14.49
C ASN A 66 5.13 -5.18 -13.66
N VAL A 67 5.26 -5.74 -12.47
CA VAL A 67 4.11 -6.11 -11.61
C VAL A 67 3.62 -4.92 -10.80
N LEU A 68 4.56 -4.14 -10.25
CA LEU A 68 4.25 -2.90 -9.52
C LEU A 68 5.07 -1.75 -10.09
N THR A 69 4.40 -0.63 -10.33
CA THR A 69 5.03 0.59 -10.85
C THR A 69 4.63 1.81 -10.03
N THR A 70 5.50 2.83 -9.98
CA THR A 70 5.16 4.13 -9.39
C THR A 70 4.32 4.98 -10.35
N SER A 71 3.91 6.16 -9.88
CA SER A 71 3.37 7.20 -10.78
C SER A 71 4.49 7.80 -11.65
N ASP A 72 4.11 8.62 -12.61
CA ASP A 72 5.01 9.40 -13.48
C ASP A 72 5.72 10.57 -12.74
N LYS A 73 5.29 10.87 -11.52
CA LYS A 73 5.83 11.95 -10.67
C LYS A 73 6.80 11.46 -9.61
N ALA A 74 7.12 10.19 -9.64
CA ALA A 74 8.12 9.61 -8.76
C ALA A 74 9.54 10.04 -9.15
N TYR A 75 10.46 9.97 -8.20
CA TYR A 75 11.89 10.23 -8.42
C TYR A 75 12.75 9.31 -7.55
N ILE A 76 14.00 9.14 -7.95
CA ILE A 76 14.97 8.29 -7.26
C ILE A 76 16.02 9.13 -6.56
N LYS A 77 16.19 8.88 -5.27
CA LYS A 77 17.36 9.35 -4.51
C LYS A 77 18.47 8.29 -4.55
N SER A 78 19.58 8.65 -5.16
CA SER A 78 20.81 7.83 -5.14
C SER A 78 21.67 8.23 -3.96
N ASN A 79 22.48 7.27 -3.43
CA ASN A 79 23.44 7.52 -2.35
C ASN A 79 22.84 8.19 -1.11
N VAL A 80 21.73 7.66 -0.62
CA VAL A 80 21.00 8.18 0.55
C VAL A 80 21.88 8.09 1.80
N THR A 81 22.08 9.22 2.47
CA THR A 81 22.79 9.37 3.76
C THR A 81 21.87 10.02 4.78
N GLU A 82 22.26 10.09 6.05
CA GLU A 82 21.48 10.75 7.10
C GLU A 82 21.16 12.22 6.80
N ASN A 83 21.97 12.89 5.99
CA ASN A 83 21.80 14.29 5.60
C ASN A 83 21.07 14.47 4.24
N THR A 84 20.61 13.39 3.62
CA THR A 84 19.92 13.48 2.33
C THR A 84 18.54 14.09 2.54
N THR A 85 18.29 15.20 1.83
CA THR A 85 16.94 15.81 1.84
C THR A 85 15.93 14.94 1.11
N ILE A 86 14.71 14.86 1.65
CA ILE A 86 13.58 14.16 1.03
C ILE A 86 13.10 14.94 -0.21
N ASP A 87 13.23 16.26 -0.24
CA ASP A 87 12.75 17.06 -1.34
C ASP A 87 13.51 16.77 -2.64
N ARG A 88 12.76 16.72 -3.74
CA ARG A 88 13.31 16.50 -5.08
C ARG A 88 14.36 17.54 -5.42
N GLN A 89 15.50 17.09 -5.89
CA GLN A 89 16.61 17.91 -6.43
C GLN A 89 16.62 17.85 -7.97
N ALA A 90 17.36 18.77 -8.59
CA ALA A 90 17.43 18.85 -10.05
C ALA A 90 18.14 17.64 -10.69
N GLU A 91 19.05 17.01 -9.95
CA GLU A 91 19.79 15.81 -10.36
C GLU A 91 19.02 14.50 -10.17
N ASP A 92 17.90 14.50 -9.47
CA ASP A 92 17.13 13.29 -9.22
C ASP A 92 16.44 12.81 -10.51
N GLU A 93 16.64 11.55 -10.84
CA GLU A 93 15.96 10.90 -11.95
C GLU A 93 14.46 10.81 -11.67
N THR A 94 13.65 11.28 -12.59
CA THR A 94 12.18 11.33 -12.45
C THR A 94 11.48 10.52 -13.52
N GLY A 95 10.36 9.92 -13.15
CA GLY A 95 9.54 9.12 -14.07
C GLY A 95 8.84 7.96 -13.36
N THR A 96 8.36 7.01 -14.15
CA THR A 96 7.75 5.78 -13.67
C THR A 96 8.83 4.73 -13.43
N PHE A 97 8.88 4.16 -12.23
CA PHE A 97 9.85 3.16 -11.83
C PHE A 97 9.16 1.84 -11.47
N ASN A 98 9.84 0.73 -11.78
CA ASN A 98 9.36 -0.59 -11.37
C ASN A 98 9.76 -0.85 -9.93
N ILE A 99 8.79 -1.24 -9.10
CA ILE A 99 8.98 -1.61 -7.69
C ILE A 99 8.95 -3.13 -7.52
N ALA A 100 8.19 -3.83 -8.37
CA ALA A 100 8.22 -5.28 -8.43
C ALA A 100 8.20 -5.74 -9.89
N VAL A 101 9.03 -6.73 -10.17
CA VAL A 101 9.20 -7.30 -11.51
C VAL A 101 9.20 -8.81 -11.43
N SER A 102 8.53 -9.48 -12.36
CA SER A 102 8.67 -10.90 -12.58
C SER A 102 9.43 -11.18 -13.86
N ALA A 103 10.16 -12.28 -13.87
CA ALA A 103 10.80 -12.84 -15.06
C ALA A 103 10.40 -14.31 -15.19
N ASN A 104 9.98 -14.69 -16.37
CA ASN A 104 9.66 -16.08 -16.71
C ASN A 104 10.49 -16.49 -17.92
N LYS A 105 11.25 -17.58 -17.76
CA LYS A 105 12.02 -18.22 -18.83
C LYS A 105 11.39 -19.56 -19.12
N THR A 106 10.87 -19.75 -20.33
CA THR A 106 10.37 -21.03 -20.83
C THR A 106 11.52 -21.79 -21.47
N ASP A 107 11.58 -23.10 -21.22
CA ASP A 107 12.55 -23.98 -21.87
C ASP A 107 12.27 -24.04 -23.38
N TYR A 108 13.34 -24.11 -24.19
CA TYR A 108 13.20 -24.13 -25.64
C TYR A 108 12.67 -25.49 -26.16
N ASP A 109 13.04 -26.58 -25.48
CA ASP A 109 12.72 -27.95 -25.89
C ASP A 109 11.47 -28.52 -25.20
N ASP A 110 10.99 -27.85 -24.11
CA ASP A 110 9.88 -28.34 -23.30
C ASP A 110 9.09 -27.15 -22.68
N ASP A 111 8.02 -26.78 -23.37
CA ASP A 111 7.16 -25.65 -22.95
C ASP A 111 6.52 -25.86 -21.56
N THR A 112 6.53 -27.08 -21.03
CA THR A 112 6.04 -27.36 -19.66
C THR A 112 7.04 -26.97 -18.60
N LYS A 113 8.31 -26.78 -18.95
CA LYS A 113 9.37 -26.36 -18.04
C LYS A 113 9.59 -24.86 -18.11
N SER A 114 9.44 -24.21 -16.99
CA SER A 114 9.70 -22.78 -16.86
C SER A 114 10.48 -22.46 -15.60
N SER A 115 11.37 -21.49 -15.68
CA SER A 115 12.06 -20.92 -14.53
C SER A 115 11.44 -19.54 -14.25
N ARG A 116 10.99 -19.34 -13.03
CA ARG A 116 10.28 -18.12 -12.63
C ARG A 116 11.00 -17.40 -11.50
N VAL A 117 11.08 -16.11 -11.60
CA VAL A 117 11.67 -15.25 -10.58
C VAL A 117 10.70 -14.07 -10.33
N PHE A 118 10.54 -13.72 -9.06
CA PHE A 118 9.82 -12.54 -8.65
C PHE A 118 10.70 -11.72 -7.71
N VAL A 119 10.87 -10.44 -8.00
CA VAL A 119 11.70 -9.52 -7.23
C VAL A 119 10.84 -8.32 -6.82
N VAL A 120 10.91 -7.98 -5.53
CA VAL A 120 10.27 -6.79 -4.95
C VAL A 120 11.35 -5.91 -4.33
N GLY A 121 11.36 -4.64 -4.68
CA GLY A 121 12.30 -3.64 -4.15
C GLY A 121 11.92 -3.14 -2.75
N ASN A 122 11.32 -4.01 -1.93
CA ASN A 122 10.89 -3.69 -0.56
C ASN A 122 10.92 -4.93 0.31
N ALA A 123 11.45 -4.82 1.53
CA ALA A 123 11.43 -5.88 2.53
C ALA A 123 10.47 -5.58 3.69
N TYR A 124 10.13 -4.32 3.91
CA TYR A 124 9.33 -3.90 5.07
C TYR A 124 7.90 -4.40 5.06
N PHE A 125 7.31 -4.66 3.87
CA PHE A 125 5.94 -5.18 3.79
C PHE A 125 5.80 -6.58 4.41
N LEU A 126 6.89 -7.33 4.51
CA LEU A 126 6.95 -8.65 5.18
C LEU A 126 7.36 -8.56 6.64
N ALA A 127 8.15 -7.53 7.00
CA ALA A 127 8.77 -7.42 8.31
C ALA A 127 7.87 -6.80 9.39
N SER A 128 6.77 -6.15 9.01
CA SER A 128 5.89 -5.43 9.93
C SER A 128 4.47 -5.98 9.85
N ASP A 129 3.99 -6.53 10.96
CA ASP A 129 2.60 -7.00 11.10
C ASP A 129 1.58 -5.90 10.74
N GLY A 130 1.92 -4.63 11.03
CA GLY A 130 1.05 -3.50 10.72
C GLY A 130 0.86 -3.28 9.23
N TYR A 131 1.90 -3.42 8.41
CA TYR A 131 1.79 -3.25 6.95
C TYR A 131 1.25 -4.49 6.26
N PHE A 132 1.64 -5.67 6.72
CA PHE A 132 1.22 -6.93 6.11
C PHE A 132 -0.28 -7.19 6.27
N SER A 133 -0.83 -6.89 7.44
CA SER A 133 -2.24 -7.18 7.78
C SER A 133 -3.19 -6.02 7.59
N ALA A 134 -2.72 -4.76 7.66
CA ALA A 134 -3.57 -3.57 7.59
C ALA A 134 -4.00 -3.20 6.16
N TYR A 135 -3.21 -3.63 5.16
CA TYR A 135 -3.44 -3.36 3.74
C TYR A 135 -3.48 -4.68 2.97
N ASP A 136 -3.69 -4.61 1.66
CA ASP A 136 -3.68 -5.80 0.78
C ASP A 136 -2.27 -6.36 0.50
N ASN A 137 -1.27 -5.96 1.29
CA ASN A 137 0.13 -6.38 1.11
C ASN A 137 0.32 -7.90 1.17
N SER A 138 -0.52 -8.62 1.93
CA SER A 138 -0.52 -10.08 1.95
C SER A 138 -0.80 -10.71 0.58
N LYS A 139 -1.61 -10.05 -0.25
CA LYS A 139 -1.88 -10.48 -1.63
C LYS A 139 -0.62 -10.47 -2.50
N LEU A 140 0.29 -9.50 -2.25
CA LEU A 140 1.58 -9.41 -2.93
C LEU A 140 2.55 -10.55 -2.56
N LEU A 141 2.32 -11.25 -1.48
CA LEU A 141 3.09 -12.46 -1.13
C LEU A 141 2.42 -13.72 -1.68
N ILE A 142 1.11 -13.86 -1.46
CA ILE A 142 0.37 -15.10 -1.74
C ILE A 142 0.33 -15.39 -3.25
N SER A 143 -0.15 -14.44 -4.07
CA SER A 143 -0.27 -14.64 -5.52
C SER A 143 1.06 -14.94 -6.22
N PRO A 144 2.14 -14.18 -5.97
CA PRO A 144 3.43 -14.51 -6.55
C PRO A 144 3.98 -15.87 -6.10
N MET A 145 3.77 -16.27 -4.84
CA MET A 145 4.20 -17.60 -4.38
C MET A 145 3.44 -18.72 -5.10
N GLU A 146 2.15 -18.59 -5.30
CA GLU A 146 1.35 -19.53 -6.09
C GLU A 146 1.84 -19.60 -7.53
N TRP A 147 2.08 -18.45 -8.13
CA TRP A 147 2.63 -18.35 -9.48
C TRP A 147 4.02 -19.01 -9.58
N LEU A 148 4.92 -18.81 -8.61
CA LEU A 148 6.26 -19.40 -8.59
C LEU A 148 6.23 -20.92 -8.55
N VAL A 149 5.29 -21.53 -7.82
CA VAL A 149 5.14 -22.99 -7.71
C VAL A 149 4.21 -23.60 -8.77
N ASN A 150 3.78 -22.81 -9.75
CA ASN A 150 2.88 -23.22 -10.83
C ASN A 150 1.57 -23.87 -10.32
N ARG A 151 0.99 -23.31 -9.27
CA ARG A 151 -0.30 -23.74 -8.74
C ARG A 151 -1.42 -22.91 -9.35
N ASP A 152 -1.94 -23.33 -10.49
CA ASP A 152 -3.05 -22.66 -11.16
C ASP A 152 -4.42 -22.92 -10.51
N THR A 153 -4.49 -23.84 -9.55
CA THR A 153 -5.75 -24.35 -8.98
C THR A 153 -6.06 -23.87 -7.56
N SER A 154 -5.22 -23.02 -6.96
CA SER A 154 -5.56 -22.51 -5.64
C SER A 154 -6.70 -21.49 -5.73
N VAL A 155 -7.81 -21.82 -5.09
CA VAL A 155 -8.91 -20.88 -4.88
C VAL A 155 -8.46 -19.93 -3.77
N TYR A 156 -8.08 -18.71 -4.13
CA TYR A 156 -7.90 -17.65 -3.14
C TYR A 156 -9.25 -17.37 -2.47
N VAL A 157 -9.39 -17.78 -1.23
CA VAL A 157 -10.52 -17.37 -0.39
C VAL A 157 -10.04 -16.13 0.37
N PRO A 158 -10.48 -14.93 -0.03
CA PRO A 158 -10.12 -13.73 0.71
C PRO A 158 -10.63 -13.87 2.14
N SER A 159 -9.76 -13.65 3.11
CA SER A 159 -10.19 -13.56 4.49
C SER A 159 -11.22 -12.43 4.57
N LYS A 160 -12.45 -12.76 4.96
CA LYS A 160 -13.45 -11.73 5.23
C LYS A 160 -12.89 -10.89 6.37
N SER A 161 -12.41 -9.68 6.04
CA SER A 161 -12.09 -8.68 7.04
C SER A 161 -13.32 -8.55 7.93
N MET A 162 -13.22 -8.98 9.17
CA MET A 162 -14.18 -8.56 10.19
C MET A 162 -13.94 -7.06 10.32
N GLY A 163 -14.80 -6.27 9.67
CA GLY A 163 -14.64 -4.84 9.60
C GLY A 163 -14.38 -4.31 10.99
N SER A 164 -13.22 -3.67 11.16
CA SER A 164 -13.05 -2.80 12.29
C SER A 164 -14.13 -1.73 12.14
N TYR A 165 -15.13 -1.76 12.98
CA TYR A 165 -16.14 -0.72 13.05
C TYR A 165 -15.45 0.55 13.58
N THR A 166 -14.66 1.18 12.73
CA THR A 166 -14.21 2.53 12.98
C THR A 166 -15.42 3.43 12.77
N MET A 167 -15.78 4.18 13.80
CA MET A 167 -16.84 5.18 13.69
C MET A 167 -16.42 6.18 12.60
N SER A 168 -16.99 6.04 11.41
CA SER A 168 -16.79 6.99 10.32
C SER A 168 -17.66 8.22 10.61
N ILE A 169 -17.03 9.30 11.03
CA ILE A 169 -17.70 10.59 11.20
C ILE A 169 -17.63 11.29 9.84
N PRO A 170 -18.77 11.55 9.17
CA PRO A 170 -18.79 11.92 7.76
C PRO A 170 -18.21 13.31 7.46
N ASP A 171 -18.16 14.21 8.43
CA ASP A 171 -17.57 15.52 8.26
C ASP A 171 -16.95 16.10 9.55
N ASN A 172 -16.10 17.12 9.37
CA ASN A 172 -15.41 17.79 10.46
C ASN A 172 -16.38 18.57 11.37
N THR A 173 -17.51 19.04 10.86
CA THR A 173 -18.53 19.77 11.61
C THR A 173 -19.24 18.85 12.58
N THR A 174 -19.63 17.68 12.14
CA THR A 174 -20.24 16.64 12.98
C THR A 174 -19.28 16.19 14.08
N TYR A 175 -17.99 16.04 13.75
CA TYR A 175 -16.95 15.71 14.75
C TYR A 175 -16.83 16.80 15.82
N GLN A 176 -16.78 18.09 15.43
CA GLN A 176 -16.68 19.20 16.37
C GLN A 176 -17.92 19.31 17.27
N ILE A 177 -19.12 19.17 16.72
CA ILE A 177 -20.37 19.18 17.50
C ILE A 177 -20.39 18.07 18.53
N LEU A 178 -20.03 16.85 18.14
CA LEU A 178 -19.98 15.69 19.03
C LEU A 178 -18.96 15.91 20.16
N THR A 179 -17.78 16.40 19.82
CA THR A 179 -16.69 16.67 20.79
C THR A 179 -17.10 17.75 21.80
N VAL A 180 -17.66 18.87 21.35
CA VAL A 180 -18.13 19.95 22.22
C VAL A 180 -19.28 19.44 23.10
N THR A 181 -20.21 18.68 22.57
CA THR A 181 -21.33 18.15 23.35
C THR A 181 -20.86 17.22 24.46
N VAL A 182 -19.95 16.30 24.19
CA VAL A 182 -19.46 15.37 25.21
C VAL A 182 -18.57 16.05 26.26
N ILE A 183 -17.63 16.89 25.81
CA ILE A 183 -16.60 17.48 26.69
C ILE A 183 -17.18 18.65 27.51
N VAL A 184 -18.11 19.43 26.95
CA VAL A 184 -18.63 20.65 27.60
C VAL A 184 -20.01 20.45 28.19
N ALA A 185 -20.97 19.92 27.44
CA ALA A 185 -22.37 19.87 27.89
C ALA A 185 -22.54 18.93 29.10
N ILE A 186 -21.89 17.75 29.10
CA ILE A 186 -22.04 16.81 30.21
C ILE A 186 -21.49 17.37 31.53
N PRO A 187 -20.25 17.90 31.60
CA PRO A 187 -19.76 18.53 32.85
C PRO A 187 -20.59 19.71 33.30
N VAL A 188 -21.07 20.57 32.37
CA VAL A 188 -21.91 21.71 32.73
C VAL A 188 -23.23 21.26 33.35
N ILE A 189 -23.88 20.24 32.80
CA ILE A 189 -25.11 19.68 33.39
C ILE A 189 -24.86 19.15 34.80
N ILE A 190 -23.77 18.45 35.03
CA ILE A 190 -23.41 17.93 36.39
C ILE A 190 -23.19 19.09 37.35
N LEU A 191 -22.49 20.15 36.94
CA LEU A 191 -22.27 21.33 37.78
C LEU A 191 -23.57 22.06 38.09
N LEU A 192 -24.48 22.18 37.13
CA LEU A 192 -25.79 22.81 37.35
C LEU A 192 -26.64 22.01 38.35
N ILE A 193 -26.65 20.68 38.23
CA ILE A 193 -27.36 19.82 39.20
C ILE A 193 -26.74 19.97 40.56
N GLY A 194 -25.41 19.93 40.67
CA GLY A 194 -24.70 20.12 41.94
C GLY A 194 -25.00 21.48 42.60
N PHE A 195 -25.02 22.55 41.79
CA PHE A 195 -25.38 23.89 42.26
C PHE A 195 -26.82 24.01 42.74
N ILE A 196 -27.77 23.39 42.05
CA ILE A 196 -29.18 23.37 42.44
C ILE A 196 -29.35 22.64 43.78
N VAL A 197 -28.69 21.48 43.93
CA VAL A 197 -28.74 20.70 45.17
C VAL A 197 -28.07 21.47 46.33
N TRP A 198 -26.93 22.11 46.08
CA TRP A 198 -26.23 22.93 47.08
C TRP A 198 -27.10 24.12 47.53
N ARG A 199 -27.71 24.83 46.60
CA ARG A 199 -28.62 25.97 46.90
C ARG A 199 -29.83 25.50 47.71
N ARG A 200 -30.43 24.37 47.38
CA ARG A 200 -31.58 23.81 48.06
C ARG A 200 -31.25 23.41 49.53
N ARG A 201 -30.05 22.87 49.75
CA ARG A 201 -29.61 22.52 51.11
C ARG A 201 -29.24 23.73 51.97
N ARG A 202 -28.91 24.86 51.37
CA ARG A 202 -28.57 26.08 52.11
C ARG A 202 -29.81 26.84 52.61
N HIS A 203 -30.96 26.51 52.11
CA HIS A 203 -32.23 27.15 52.52
C HIS A 203 -33.14 26.21 53.37
N LEU A 204 -32.60 25.05 53.76
CA LEU A 204 -33.13 24.19 54.79
C LEU A 204 -32.30 24.41 56.05
#